data_17b46311165103c68223e735be9c1674
#
_entry.id   17b46311165103c68223e735be9c1674
#
_cell.length_a   1.000
_cell.length_b   1.000
_cell.length_c   1.000
_cell.angle_alpha   90.00
_cell.angle_beta   90.00
_cell.angle_gamma   90.00
#
_symmetry.space_group_name_H-M   'P 1'
#
loop_
_entity.id
_entity.type
_entity.pdbx_description
1 polymer ?
#
loop_
_entity_poly.entity_id
_entity_poly.type
_entity_poly.pdbx_seq_one_letter_code
_entity_poly.pdbx_strand_id
1 'polypeptide(L)'
;MQFPAVETADSANLNDNTYEELSGYKEVFLNGFTYDDKETAEDLVLRLSRAGVKVIIYADGIPKDKRTHSQNFLGVTCSLITFHNGYPDMDTRIGTIYPDMFPQGHTTWNTVYLDGLDTVWGTFYDNVLNLDFYVTVNNDNIIMTGLNLTYFYSLTDDVSVGQLLSNMSGISSEELPDRKIVPLKVEYGNNEITITSNNDNVNTTLAYHDIFSSLSDITQRNNLMYVNKGTTVIKMSHPYLWQGALVSAACILMYVGYTAYLFVR
;
A
#
# COMPACT_ATOMS: atom_id res chain seq x y z
N MET A 1 10.99 4.78 10.58
CA MET A 1 10.41 3.42 10.59
C MET A 1 10.90 2.70 9.35
N GLN A 2 11.54 1.54 9.48
CA GLN A 2 11.98 0.74 8.33
C GLN A 2 11.09 -0.50 8.25
N PHE A 3 10.36 -0.65 7.16
CA PHE A 3 9.60 -1.87 6.88
C PHE A 3 10.45 -2.87 6.10
N PRO A 4 10.29 -4.19 6.32
CA PRO A 4 11.11 -5.23 5.69
C PRO A 4 10.97 -5.26 4.16
N ALA A 5 9.75 -5.19 3.67
CA ALA A 5 9.40 -4.99 2.27
C ALA A 5 7.97 -4.44 2.24
N VAL A 6 7.70 -3.48 1.39
CA VAL A 6 6.35 -2.96 1.17
C VAL A 6 6.05 -3.10 -0.31
N GLU A 7 4.92 -3.72 -0.60
CA GLU A 7 4.36 -3.85 -1.94
C GLU A 7 3.04 -3.08 -1.97
N THR A 8 2.79 -2.35 -3.03
CA THR A 8 1.52 -1.66 -3.23
C THR A 8 0.63 -2.54 -4.10
N ALA A 9 -0.61 -2.75 -3.67
CA ALA A 9 -1.59 -3.48 -4.47
C ALA A 9 -1.86 -2.75 -5.80
N ASP A 10 -2.13 -3.51 -6.85
CA ASP A 10 -2.41 -2.97 -8.19
C ASP A 10 -3.73 -2.19 -8.23
N SER A 11 -4.68 -2.52 -7.35
CA SER A 11 -5.96 -1.82 -7.21
C SER A 11 -6.18 -1.34 -5.77
N ALA A 12 -6.68 -0.11 -5.63
CA ALA A 12 -7.18 0.41 -4.36
C ALA A 12 -8.56 -0.15 -3.99
N ASN A 13 -9.27 -0.78 -4.92
CA ASN A 13 -10.57 -1.41 -4.68
C ASN A 13 -10.37 -2.78 -4.04
N LEU A 14 -10.85 -2.96 -2.80
CA LEU A 14 -10.70 -4.23 -2.08
C LEU A 14 -11.39 -5.40 -2.80
N ASN A 15 -12.45 -5.16 -3.56
CA ASN A 15 -13.14 -6.21 -4.28
C ASN A 15 -12.36 -6.76 -5.49
N ASP A 16 -11.33 -6.04 -5.95
CA ASP A 16 -10.42 -6.51 -7.01
C ASP A 16 -9.30 -7.40 -6.48
N ASN A 17 -9.08 -7.41 -5.16
CA ASN A 17 -8.03 -8.18 -4.51
C ASN A 17 -8.59 -9.52 -4.00
N THR A 18 -7.82 -10.58 -4.13
CA THR A 18 -8.23 -11.91 -3.66
C THR A 18 -7.64 -12.26 -2.30
N TYR A 19 -8.31 -13.17 -1.59
CA TYR A 19 -7.78 -13.71 -0.33
C TYR A 19 -6.43 -14.40 -0.55
N GLU A 20 -6.28 -15.15 -1.65
CA GLU A 20 -5.07 -15.91 -2.00
C GLU A 20 -3.86 -14.97 -2.17
N GLU A 21 -4.06 -13.80 -2.79
CA GLU A 21 -3.02 -12.80 -2.96
C GLU A 21 -2.62 -12.17 -1.63
N LEU A 22 -3.59 -11.73 -0.84
CA LEU A 22 -3.31 -10.97 0.38
C LEU A 22 -2.90 -11.86 1.56
N SER A 23 -3.30 -13.13 1.61
CA SER A 23 -2.96 -14.06 2.70
C SER A 23 -1.47 -14.44 2.75
N GLY A 24 -0.72 -14.16 1.68
CA GLY A 24 0.74 -14.34 1.64
C GLY A 24 1.53 -13.27 2.40
N TYR A 25 0.89 -12.17 2.80
CA TYR A 25 1.55 -11.10 3.54
C TYR A 25 1.41 -11.27 5.05
N LYS A 26 2.41 -10.79 5.79
CA LYS A 26 2.35 -10.75 7.26
C LYS A 26 1.38 -9.67 7.75
N GLU A 27 1.34 -8.55 7.03
CA GLU A 27 0.53 -7.39 7.34
C GLU A 27 -0.04 -6.74 6.07
N VAL A 28 -1.27 -6.26 6.17
CA VAL A 28 -1.96 -5.50 5.12
C VAL A 28 -2.35 -4.14 5.68
N PHE A 29 -1.94 -3.07 4.99
CA PHE A 29 -2.28 -1.70 5.36
C PHE A 29 -3.35 -1.16 4.42
N LEU A 30 -4.48 -0.76 4.97
CA LEU A 30 -5.60 -0.16 4.24
C LEU A 30 -5.62 1.34 4.49
N ASN A 31 -5.14 2.11 3.51
CA ASN A 31 -5.12 3.57 3.55
C ASN A 31 -5.63 4.14 2.23
N GLY A 32 -6.76 4.85 2.27
CA GLY A 32 -7.37 5.42 1.06
C GLY A 32 -7.93 4.37 0.08
N PHE A 33 -8.36 3.24 0.59
CA PHE A 33 -8.96 2.16 -0.20
C PHE A 33 -10.40 2.49 -0.64
N THR A 34 -10.90 1.73 -1.60
CA THR A 34 -12.29 1.77 -2.07
C THR A 34 -12.91 0.38 -2.05
N TYR A 35 -14.20 0.29 -2.26
CA TYR A 35 -14.93 -0.95 -2.50
C TYR A 35 -16.19 -0.68 -3.34
N ASP A 36 -16.56 -1.64 -4.16
CA ASP A 36 -17.84 -1.66 -4.89
C ASP A 36 -18.93 -2.31 -4.03
N ASP A 37 -18.58 -3.40 -3.36
CA ASP A 37 -19.42 -4.11 -2.40
C ASP A 37 -18.73 -4.13 -1.03
N LYS A 38 -19.34 -3.42 -0.07
CA LYS A 38 -18.82 -3.29 1.28
C LYS A 38 -18.80 -4.62 2.03
N GLU A 39 -19.86 -5.43 1.93
CA GLU A 39 -19.99 -6.68 2.66
C GLU A 39 -18.90 -7.68 2.24
N THR A 40 -18.65 -7.79 0.94
CA THR A 40 -17.56 -8.61 0.40
C THR A 40 -16.18 -8.11 0.82
N ALA A 41 -15.99 -6.78 0.86
CA ALA A 41 -14.73 -6.18 1.32
C ALA A 41 -14.48 -6.42 2.82
N GLU A 42 -15.50 -6.29 3.66
CA GLU A 42 -15.45 -6.60 5.09
C GLU A 42 -15.16 -8.11 5.32
N ASP A 43 -15.82 -9.02 4.56
CA ASP A 43 -15.56 -10.46 4.66
C ASP A 43 -14.11 -10.80 4.30
N LEU A 44 -13.54 -10.18 3.27
CA LEU A 44 -12.14 -10.36 2.91
C LEU A 44 -11.21 -10.03 4.08
N VAL A 45 -11.41 -8.87 4.73
CA VAL A 45 -10.61 -8.45 5.89
C VAL A 45 -10.78 -9.42 7.07
N LEU A 46 -12.00 -9.85 7.35
CA LEU A 46 -12.27 -10.83 8.40
C LEU A 46 -11.61 -12.19 8.13
N ARG A 47 -11.60 -12.65 6.89
CA ARG A 47 -10.92 -13.89 6.49
C ARG A 47 -9.41 -13.79 6.65
N LEU A 48 -8.82 -12.69 6.22
CA LEU A 48 -7.37 -12.42 6.39
C LEU A 48 -6.99 -12.45 7.86
N SER A 49 -7.73 -11.76 8.71
CA SER A 49 -7.43 -11.71 10.14
C SER A 49 -7.55 -13.08 10.83
N ARG A 50 -8.54 -13.91 10.44
CA ARG A 50 -8.69 -15.30 10.94
C ARG A 50 -7.53 -16.20 10.49
N ALA A 51 -6.91 -15.90 9.35
CA ALA A 51 -5.72 -16.61 8.87
C ALA A 51 -4.41 -16.13 9.53
N GLY A 52 -4.49 -15.14 10.43
CA GLY A 52 -3.34 -14.60 11.16
C GLY A 52 -2.65 -13.42 10.45
N VAL A 53 -3.19 -12.93 9.34
CA VAL A 53 -2.71 -11.70 8.70
C VAL A 53 -3.15 -10.51 9.54
N LYS A 54 -2.23 -9.64 9.92
CA LYS A 54 -2.56 -8.40 10.59
C LYS A 54 -3.06 -7.38 9.57
N VAL A 55 -4.25 -6.82 9.80
CA VAL A 55 -4.82 -5.79 8.95
C VAL A 55 -4.89 -4.47 9.71
N ILE A 56 -4.21 -3.45 9.23
CA ILE A 56 -4.19 -2.11 9.83
C ILE A 56 -4.96 -1.15 8.93
N ILE A 57 -6.03 -0.58 9.46
CA ILE A 57 -6.96 0.28 8.75
C ILE A 57 -6.81 1.71 9.24
N TYR A 58 -6.47 2.61 8.33
CA TYR A 58 -6.45 4.06 8.59
C TYR A 58 -7.84 4.65 8.31
N ALA A 59 -8.52 5.02 9.38
CA ALA A 59 -9.93 5.38 9.36
C ALA A 59 -10.23 6.63 8.51
N ASP A 60 -9.29 7.57 8.43
CA ASP A 60 -9.43 8.76 7.56
C ASP A 60 -9.63 8.40 6.09
N GLY A 61 -9.10 7.26 5.66
CA GLY A 61 -9.19 6.76 4.29
C GLY A 61 -10.41 5.88 3.99
N ILE A 62 -11.28 5.60 4.96
CA ILE A 62 -12.48 4.77 4.76
C ILE A 62 -13.46 5.49 3.81
N PRO A 63 -13.99 4.81 2.78
CA PRO A 63 -14.95 5.41 1.87
C PRO A 63 -16.24 5.86 2.58
N LYS A 64 -16.76 7.01 2.17
CA LYS A 64 -18.08 7.48 2.62
C LYS A 64 -19.18 6.70 1.91
N ASP A 65 -20.16 6.24 2.68
CA ASP A 65 -21.39 5.68 2.13
C ASP A 65 -22.09 6.73 1.25
N LYS A 66 -22.45 6.35 0.02
CA LYS A 66 -23.02 7.27 -0.99
C LYS A 66 -24.39 7.85 -0.56
N ARG A 67 -25.15 7.14 0.28
CA ARG A 67 -26.48 7.51 0.68
C ARG A 67 -26.52 8.25 2.01
N THR A 68 -25.79 7.73 3.01
CA THR A 68 -25.81 8.28 4.38
C THR A 68 -24.69 9.28 4.62
N HIS A 69 -23.68 9.34 3.73
CA HIS A 69 -22.44 10.10 3.90
C HIS A 69 -21.64 9.74 5.15
N SER A 70 -22.02 8.68 5.86
CA SER A 70 -21.26 8.18 6.99
C SER A 70 -20.04 7.40 6.51
N GLN A 71 -18.96 7.44 7.31
CA GLN A 71 -17.81 6.57 7.15
C GLN A 71 -17.95 5.48 8.20
N ASN A 72 -18.19 4.25 7.77
CA ASN A 72 -18.16 3.12 8.67
C ASN A 72 -17.61 1.87 7.96
N PHE A 73 -16.89 1.03 8.69
CA PHE A 73 -16.33 -0.21 8.20
C PHE A 73 -16.19 -1.19 9.37
N LEU A 74 -16.54 -2.47 9.16
CA LEU A 74 -16.51 -3.51 10.19
C LEU A 74 -17.30 -3.15 11.47
N GLY A 75 -18.40 -2.41 11.35
CA GLY A 75 -19.20 -1.96 12.48
C GLY A 75 -18.68 -0.73 13.22
N VAL A 76 -17.52 -0.22 12.86
CA VAL A 76 -16.92 0.99 13.43
C VAL A 76 -17.36 2.22 12.65
N THR A 77 -17.88 3.22 13.33
CA THR A 77 -18.22 4.52 12.73
C THR A 77 -17.09 5.51 12.94
N CYS A 78 -16.74 6.25 11.87
CA CYS A 78 -15.72 7.29 11.92
C CYS A 78 -16.40 8.67 11.92
N SER A 79 -16.17 9.44 12.96
CA SER A 79 -16.76 10.76 13.18
C SER A 79 -15.71 11.86 13.01
N LEU A 80 -16.06 12.93 12.30
CA LEU A 80 -15.15 14.04 12.01
C LEU A 80 -14.81 14.83 13.29
N ILE A 81 -13.56 15.22 13.41
CA ILE A 81 -13.03 16.11 14.44
C ILE A 81 -12.00 17.06 13.84
N THR A 82 -11.91 18.26 14.42
CA THR A 82 -10.91 19.27 14.03
C THR A 82 -10.09 19.66 15.24
N PHE A 83 -8.77 19.54 15.12
CA PHE A 83 -7.81 20.03 16.12
C PHE A 83 -7.20 21.36 15.69
N HIS A 84 -6.74 22.12 16.68
CA HIS A 84 -6.08 23.42 16.49
C HIS A 84 -4.68 23.38 17.10
N ASN A 85 -3.66 23.72 16.30
CA ASN A 85 -2.26 23.84 16.67
C ASN A 85 -1.54 22.54 17.09
N GLY A 86 -2.22 21.50 17.52
CA GLY A 86 -1.67 20.21 17.93
C GLY A 86 -2.75 19.23 18.32
N TYR A 87 -2.36 17.96 18.47
CA TYR A 87 -3.23 16.97 19.09
C TYR A 87 -3.19 17.11 20.62
N PRO A 88 -4.26 16.70 21.33
CA PRO A 88 -4.19 16.52 22.79
C PRO A 88 -3.30 15.34 23.14
N ASP A 89 -2.99 15.22 24.43
CA ASP A 89 -2.35 14.03 24.96
C ASP A 89 -3.22 12.81 24.69
N MET A 90 -2.58 11.69 24.34
CA MET A 90 -3.25 10.46 23.96
C MET A 90 -2.91 9.35 24.94
N ASP A 91 -3.88 8.79 25.61
CA ASP A 91 -3.72 7.63 26.48
C ASP A 91 -3.84 6.35 25.67
N THR A 92 -2.81 5.52 25.70
CA THR A 92 -2.79 4.25 24.97
C THR A 92 -2.37 3.10 25.90
N ARG A 93 -2.57 1.87 25.45
CA ARG A 93 -2.11 0.68 26.20
C ARG A 93 -0.58 0.61 26.41
N ILE A 94 0.21 1.37 25.64
CA ILE A 94 1.67 1.44 25.79
C ILE A 94 2.12 2.64 26.62
N GLY A 95 1.21 3.45 27.10
CA GLY A 95 1.46 4.67 27.86
C GLY A 95 0.85 5.91 27.22
N THR A 96 1.03 7.04 27.88
CA THR A 96 0.57 8.33 27.37
C THR A 96 1.54 8.85 26.30
N ILE A 97 1.00 9.25 25.17
CA ILE A 97 1.69 9.85 24.04
C ILE A 97 1.51 11.37 24.12
N TYR A 98 2.58 12.12 23.99
CA TYR A 98 2.60 13.58 23.96
C TYR A 98 3.03 14.05 22.57
N PRO A 99 2.07 14.21 21.61
CA PRO A 99 2.43 14.58 20.25
C PRO A 99 3.00 15.99 20.17
N ASP A 100 3.91 16.20 19.25
CA ASP A 100 4.42 17.52 18.90
C ASP A 100 3.31 18.44 18.36
N MET A 101 3.58 19.74 18.34
CA MET A 101 2.71 20.71 17.69
C MET A 101 2.63 20.44 16.18
N PHE A 102 1.52 20.84 15.55
CA PHE A 102 1.40 20.74 14.12
C PHE A 102 2.53 21.47 13.39
N PRO A 103 2.98 20.96 12.22
CA PRO A 103 4.05 21.59 11.46
C PRO A 103 3.71 23.04 11.09
N GLN A 104 4.72 23.84 10.89
CA GLN A 104 4.54 25.26 10.51
C GLN A 104 3.65 25.38 9.25
N GLY A 105 2.62 26.22 9.33
CA GLY A 105 1.62 26.40 8.28
C GLY A 105 0.34 25.57 8.44
N HIS A 106 0.32 24.61 9.38
CA HIS A 106 -0.86 23.82 9.69
C HIS A 106 -1.45 24.27 11.04
N THR A 107 -2.38 25.20 11.02
CA THR A 107 -3.07 25.68 12.24
C THR A 107 -4.32 24.88 12.58
N THR A 108 -4.85 24.13 11.62
CA THR A 108 -6.02 23.26 11.78
C THR A 108 -5.75 21.91 11.13
N TRP A 109 -6.30 20.85 11.75
CA TRP A 109 -6.16 19.48 11.29
C TRP A 109 -7.50 18.77 11.38
N ASN A 110 -8.06 18.42 10.22
CA ASN A 110 -9.32 17.69 10.11
C ASN A 110 -9.03 16.20 9.99
N THR A 111 -9.63 15.41 10.84
CA THR A 111 -9.44 13.97 10.90
C THR A 111 -10.69 13.29 11.49
N VAL A 112 -10.59 12.02 11.86
CA VAL A 112 -11.68 11.25 12.44
C VAL A 112 -11.30 10.60 13.76
N TYR A 113 -12.26 10.47 14.65
CA TYR A 113 -12.23 9.56 15.78
C TYR A 113 -13.20 8.39 15.57
N LEU A 114 -13.16 7.39 16.43
CA LEU A 114 -13.82 6.11 16.23
C LEU A 114 -14.94 5.91 17.26
N ASP A 115 -16.03 5.28 16.82
CA ASP A 115 -17.21 4.99 17.63
C ASP A 115 -17.73 3.56 17.38
N GLY A 116 -18.37 2.94 18.38
CA GLY A 116 -19.02 1.64 18.22
C GLY A 116 -18.09 0.45 18.41
N LEU A 117 -17.31 0.42 19.51
CA LEU A 117 -16.18 -0.48 19.67
C LEU A 117 -16.25 -1.34 20.92
N ASP A 118 -15.78 -2.59 20.77
CA ASP A 118 -15.69 -3.54 21.89
C ASP A 118 -14.33 -3.44 22.61
N THR A 119 -13.24 -3.14 21.91
CA THR A 119 -11.89 -3.11 22.49
C THR A 119 -11.11 -1.85 22.08
N VAL A 120 -10.98 -0.95 23.03
CA VAL A 120 -10.28 0.33 22.87
C VAL A 120 -8.86 0.21 23.41
N TRP A 121 -7.88 0.63 22.60
CA TRP A 121 -6.46 0.62 22.95
C TRP A 121 -5.85 2.02 23.01
N GLY A 122 -6.57 3.03 22.58
CA GLY A 122 -6.14 4.41 22.68
C GLY A 122 -7.29 5.40 22.65
N THR A 123 -7.26 6.37 23.56
CA THR A 123 -8.23 7.45 23.70
C THR A 123 -7.53 8.80 23.83
N PHE A 124 -8.26 9.86 23.58
CA PHE A 124 -7.84 11.23 23.91
C PHE A 124 -9.03 12.01 24.48
N TYR A 125 -8.74 13.05 25.25
CA TYR A 125 -9.76 13.91 25.85
C TYR A 125 -9.94 15.20 25.04
N ASP A 126 -11.13 15.44 24.51
CA ASP A 126 -11.47 16.60 23.67
C ASP A 126 -11.96 17.83 24.43
N ASN A 127 -11.73 17.89 25.76
CA ASN A 127 -12.25 18.82 26.76
C ASN A 127 -13.71 18.55 27.21
N VAL A 128 -14.39 17.57 26.65
CA VAL A 128 -15.76 17.16 27.02
C VAL A 128 -15.84 15.68 27.31
N LEU A 129 -15.32 14.86 26.40
CA LEU A 129 -15.41 13.40 26.43
C LEU A 129 -14.06 12.76 26.11
N ASN A 130 -13.88 11.53 26.58
CA ASN A 130 -12.85 10.65 26.05
C ASN A 130 -13.34 10.07 24.73
N LEU A 131 -12.58 10.25 23.68
CA LEU A 131 -12.86 9.77 22.33
C LEU A 131 -11.83 8.72 21.91
N ASP A 132 -12.29 7.71 21.18
CA ASP A 132 -11.46 6.58 20.79
C ASP A 132 -10.75 6.88 19.46
N PHE A 133 -9.48 6.51 19.35
CA PHE A 133 -8.75 6.66 18.08
C PHE A 133 -7.95 5.43 17.70
N TYR A 134 -7.72 4.50 18.62
CA TYR A 134 -6.95 3.28 18.37
C TYR A 134 -7.66 2.08 19.01
N VAL A 135 -8.01 1.12 18.17
CA VAL A 135 -8.91 0.02 18.55
C VAL A 135 -8.54 -1.27 17.84
N THR A 136 -8.99 -2.40 18.40
CA THR A 136 -9.07 -3.65 17.65
C THR A 136 -10.53 -4.02 17.40
N VAL A 137 -10.77 -4.69 16.26
CA VAL A 137 -12.10 -5.05 15.78
C VAL A 137 -12.16 -6.56 15.58
N ASN A 138 -13.16 -7.23 16.17
CA ASN A 138 -13.36 -8.68 16.16
C ASN A 138 -12.22 -9.51 16.79
N ASN A 139 -10.98 -9.18 16.53
CA ASN A 139 -9.80 -9.81 17.13
C ASN A 139 -8.58 -8.88 17.04
N ASP A 140 -7.48 -9.25 17.70
CA ASP A 140 -6.27 -8.42 17.79
C ASP A 140 -5.50 -8.27 16.45
N ASN A 141 -5.90 -8.99 15.40
CA ASN A 141 -5.30 -8.88 14.08
C ASN A 141 -5.94 -7.80 13.21
N ILE A 142 -7.09 -7.24 13.59
CA ILE A 142 -7.66 -6.08 12.90
C ILE A 142 -7.49 -4.87 13.79
N ILE A 143 -6.66 -3.95 13.36
CA ILE A 143 -6.39 -2.68 14.03
C ILE A 143 -7.02 -1.56 13.19
N MET A 144 -7.76 -0.66 13.85
CA MET A 144 -8.24 0.56 13.23
C MET A 144 -7.71 1.77 13.99
N THR A 145 -7.22 2.77 13.26
CA THR A 145 -6.70 4.01 13.84
C THR A 145 -7.23 5.23 13.12
N GLY A 146 -7.71 6.19 13.90
CA GLY A 146 -8.05 7.55 13.46
C GLY A 146 -6.87 8.51 13.55
N LEU A 147 -7.19 9.80 13.60
CA LEU A 147 -6.29 10.93 13.80
C LEU A 147 -5.23 11.13 12.69
N ASN A 148 -5.31 10.38 11.59
CA ASN A 148 -4.35 10.46 10.47
C ASN A 148 -2.87 10.51 10.92
N LEU A 149 -2.53 9.67 11.90
CA LEU A 149 -1.24 9.68 12.58
C LEU A 149 -0.06 9.39 11.65
N THR A 150 -0.27 8.64 10.59
CA THR A 150 0.79 8.35 9.60
C THR A 150 1.19 9.58 8.82
N TYR A 151 0.22 10.39 8.41
CA TYR A 151 0.51 11.65 7.72
C TYR A 151 1.14 12.66 8.68
N PHE A 152 0.63 12.77 9.91
CA PHE A 152 1.24 13.60 10.95
C PHE A 152 2.71 13.20 11.18
N TYR A 153 2.99 11.91 11.37
CA TYR A 153 4.36 11.41 11.54
C TYR A 153 5.26 11.73 10.34
N SER A 154 4.74 11.62 9.13
CA SER A 154 5.52 11.93 7.91
C SER A 154 5.97 13.39 7.80
N LEU A 155 5.30 14.30 8.50
CA LEU A 155 5.61 15.73 8.50
C LEU A 155 6.43 16.17 9.71
N THR A 156 6.35 15.46 10.84
CA THR A 156 6.94 15.87 12.11
C THR A 156 8.12 15.01 12.55
N ASP A 157 8.20 13.76 12.08
CA ASP A 157 9.10 12.73 12.61
C ASP A 157 8.95 12.53 14.14
N ASP A 158 7.76 12.80 14.69
CA ASP A 158 7.47 12.68 16.12
C ASP A 158 7.79 11.28 16.64
N VAL A 159 8.73 11.20 17.57
CA VAL A 159 9.25 9.93 18.09
C VAL A 159 8.16 9.13 18.80
N SER A 160 7.29 9.80 19.57
CA SER A 160 6.24 9.16 20.36
C SER A 160 5.16 8.56 19.47
N VAL A 161 4.73 9.30 18.44
CA VAL A 161 3.80 8.80 17.42
C VAL A 161 4.45 7.69 16.59
N GLY A 162 5.73 7.81 16.24
CA GLY A 162 6.48 6.76 15.56
C GLY A 162 6.54 5.46 16.37
N GLN A 163 6.72 5.53 17.67
CA GLN A 163 6.66 4.36 18.56
C GLN A 163 5.27 3.73 18.62
N LEU A 164 4.21 4.55 18.68
CA LEU A 164 2.84 4.06 18.62
C LEU A 164 2.55 3.31 17.31
N LEU A 165 2.88 3.90 16.16
CA LEU A 165 2.71 3.27 14.84
C LEU A 165 3.53 1.98 14.72
N SER A 166 4.74 1.95 15.26
CA SER A 166 5.58 0.74 15.32
C SER A 166 4.94 -0.36 16.19
N ASN A 167 4.33 0.03 17.30
CA ASN A 167 3.60 -0.91 18.16
C ASN A 167 2.33 -1.46 17.48
N MET A 168 1.60 -0.62 16.75
CA MET A 168 0.43 -1.05 15.97
C MET A 168 0.83 -2.10 14.93
N SER A 169 1.92 -1.89 14.19
CA SER A 169 2.39 -2.85 13.21
C SER A 169 2.94 -4.13 13.84
N GLY A 170 3.36 -4.08 15.11
CA GLY A 170 4.00 -5.21 15.77
C GLY A 170 5.36 -5.58 15.17
N ILE A 171 5.91 -4.74 14.30
CA ILE A 171 7.25 -4.93 13.73
C ILE A 171 8.27 -4.31 14.67
N SER A 172 9.07 -5.14 15.31
CA SER A 172 10.22 -4.73 16.10
C SER A 172 11.40 -4.45 15.16
N SER A 173 12.18 -3.40 15.46
CA SER A 173 13.42 -3.13 14.71
C SER A 173 14.45 -4.27 14.84
N GLU A 174 14.34 -5.08 15.87
CA GLU A 174 15.20 -6.23 16.12
C GLU A 174 14.83 -7.43 15.22
N GLU A 175 13.59 -7.51 14.75
CA GLU A 175 13.13 -8.56 13.84
C GLU A 175 13.41 -8.25 12.37
N LEU A 176 13.84 -7.03 12.07
CA LEU A 176 14.20 -6.67 10.69
C LEU A 176 15.57 -7.27 10.36
N PRO A 177 15.68 -8.00 9.26
CA PRO A 177 16.99 -8.48 8.83
C PRO A 177 17.91 -7.29 8.57
N ASP A 178 19.18 -7.44 8.98
CA ASP A 178 20.21 -6.44 8.68
C ASP A 178 20.20 -6.13 7.17
N ARG A 179 19.67 -4.97 6.82
CA ARG A 179 19.65 -4.52 5.43
C ARG A 179 20.98 -3.89 5.10
N LYS A 180 21.75 -4.61 4.34
CA LYS A 180 22.96 -4.07 3.75
C LYS A 180 22.57 -3.35 2.46
N ILE A 181 22.83 -2.03 2.41
CA ILE A 181 22.72 -1.28 1.16
C ILE A 181 23.84 -1.77 0.23
N VAL A 182 23.47 -2.40 -0.87
CA VAL A 182 24.39 -2.83 -1.90
C VAL A 182 24.28 -1.84 -3.07
N PRO A 183 25.33 -1.07 -3.36
CA PRO A 183 25.29 -0.16 -4.49
C PRO A 183 25.20 -0.96 -5.79
N LEU A 184 24.24 -0.61 -6.63
CA LEU A 184 24.08 -1.13 -7.98
C LEU A 184 24.40 -0.03 -8.98
N LYS A 185 25.12 -0.38 -10.04
CA LYS A 185 25.22 0.48 -11.23
C LYS A 185 24.13 0.06 -12.19
N VAL A 186 23.20 0.96 -12.50
CA VAL A 186 22.10 0.73 -13.43
C VAL A 186 22.25 1.68 -14.60
N GLU A 187 22.29 1.14 -15.81
CA GLU A 187 22.39 1.89 -17.05
C GLU A 187 21.20 1.54 -17.95
N TYR A 188 20.47 2.54 -18.38
CA TYR A 188 19.31 2.38 -19.28
C TYR A 188 19.76 2.60 -20.72
N GLY A 189 19.58 1.59 -21.56
CA GLY A 189 19.82 1.64 -22.99
C GLY A 189 18.52 1.61 -23.80
N ASN A 190 18.66 1.46 -25.11
CA ASN A 190 17.52 1.31 -26.00
C ASN A 190 16.99 -0.15 -25.93
N ASN A 191 15.81 -0.34 -25.32
CA ASN A 191 15.20 -1.64 -25.04
C ASN A 191 16.03 -2.57 -24.13
N GLU A 192 16.96 -2.03 -23.36
CA GLU A 192 17.75 -2.83 -22.43
C GLU A 192 18.07 -2.06 -21.15
N ILE A 193 18.23 -2.80 -20.06
CA ILE A 193 18.71 -2.32 -18.78
C ILE A 193 19.94 -3.14 -18.41
N THR A 194 21.05 -2.49 -18.17
CA THR A 194 22.29 -3.14 -17.71
C THR A 194 22.47 -2.88 -16.23
N ILE A 195 22.54 -3.95 -15.43
CA ILE A 195 22.71 -3.88 -13.98
C ILE A 195 24.03 -4.54 -13.62
N THR A 196 24.91 -3.82 -12.93
CA THR A 196 26.16 -4.36 -12.40
C THR A 196 26.09 -4.43 -10.87
N SER A 197 26.31 -5.62 -10.33
CA SER A 197 26.34 -5.92 -8.91
C SER A 197 27.69 -6.53 -8.50
N ASN A 198 28.19 -6.15 -7.33
CA ASN A 198 29.35 -6.78 -6.72
C ASN A 198 28.99 -7.95 -5.79
N ASN A 199 27.71 -8.18 -5.55
CA ASN A 199 27.17 -9.19 -4.64
C ASN A 199 26.15 -10.10 -5.35
N ASP A 200 26.00 -11.31 -4.85
CA ASP A 200 24.98 -12.23 -5.32
C ASP A 200 23.64 -11.96 -4.66
N ASN A 201 22.56 -12.35 -5.35
CA ASN A 201 21.18 -12.30 -4.88
C ASN A 201 20.73 -10.93 -4.36
N VAL A 202 21.05 -9.89 -5.12
CA VAL A 202 20.72 -8.50 -4.75
C VAL A 202 19.37 -8.09 -5.31
N ASN A 203 18.50 -7.58 -4.44
CA ASN A 203 17.25 -6.95 -4.84
C ASN A 203 17.55 -5.65 -5.59
N THR A 204 17.08 -5.55 -6.81
CA THR A 204 17.30 -4.36 -7.67
C THR A 204 16.27 -3.25 -7.40
N THR A 205 15.24 -3.51 -6.60
CA THR A 205 14.05 -2.64 -6.43
C THR A 205 13.25 -2.42 -7.73
N LEU A 206 13.63 -3.06 -8.82
CA LEU A 206 12.88 -3.04 -10.07
C LEU A 206 11.82 -4.14 -10.05
N ALA A 207 10.60 -3.79 -10.46
CA ALA A 207 9.54 -4.77 -10.64
C ALA A 207 9.93 -5.79 -11.72
N TYR A 208 9.68 -7.06 -11.47
CA TYR A 208 9.83 -8.10 -12.48
C TYR A 208 8.63 -8.08 -13.42
N HIS A 209 8.86 -8.27 -14.71
CA HIS A 209 7.82 -8.41 -15.71
C HIS A 209 8.20 -9.48 -16.74
N ASP A 210 7.21 -10.24 -17.21
CA ASP A 210 7.40 -11.35 -18.17
C ASP A 210 7.96 -10.93 -19.53
N ILE A 211 7.91 -9.62 -19.83
CA ILE A 211 8.56 -9.06 -21.04
C ILE A 211 10.09 -8.98 -20.92
N PHE A 212 10.63 -9.17 -19.73
CA PHE A 212 12.07 -9.14 -19.50
C PHE A 212 12.71 -10.47 -19.84
N SER A 213 13.80 -10.41 -20.60
CA SER A 213 14.65 -11.55 -20.94
C SER A 213 16.09 -11.23 -20.64
N SER A 214 16.84 -12.19 -20.12
CA SER A 214 18.27 -12.04 -19.86
C SER A 214 19.00 -13.35 -20.15
N LEU A 215 20.28 -13.26 -20.54
CA LEU A 215 21.16 -14.41 -20.62
C LEU A 215 21.74 -14.81 -19.25
N SER A 216 21.70 -13.91 -18.28
CA SER A 216 22.10 -14.16 -16.90
C SER A 216 20.86 -14.56 -16.08
N ASP A 217 21.09 -15.37 -15.05
CA ASP A 217 20.00 -15.78 -14.15
C ASP A 217 19.42 -14.57 -13.43
N ILE A 218 18.15 -14.27 -13.75
CA ILE A 218 17.32 -13.32 -13.04
C ILE A 218 16.35 -14.13 -12.20
N THR A 219 16.25 -13.85 -10.91
CA THR A 219 15.27 -14.49 -10.05
C THR A 219 14.19 -13.48 -9.67
N GLN A 220 12.93 -13.96 -9.65
CA GLN A 220 11.79 -13.20 -9.17
C GLN A 220 11.46 -13.61 -7.73
N ARG A 221 11.27 -12.62 -6.87
CA ARG A 221 10.70 -12.82 -5.53
C ARG A 221 9.82 -11.62 -5.19
N ASN A 222 8.57 -11.87 -4.80
CA ASN A 222 7.61 -10.82 -4.45
C ASN A 222 7.53 -9.72 -5.53
N ASN A 223 7.39 -10.13 -6.80
CA ASN A 223 7.34 -9.26 -7.97
C ASN A 223 8.57 -8.34 -8.16
N LEU A 224 9.63 -8.52 -7.40
CA LEU A 224 10.88 -7.79 -7.53
C LEU A 224 11.94 -8.65 -8.22
N MET A 225 12.80 -7.98 -8.97
CA MET A 225 13.91 -8.61 -9.69
C MET A 225 15.15 -8.68 -8.82
N TYR A 226 15.77 -9.86 -8.78
CA TYR A 226 17.04 -10.10 -8.12
C TYR A 226 18.09 -10.47 -9.15
N VAL A 227 19.30 -9.94 -8.97
CA VAL A 227 20.46 -10.19 -9.83
C VAL A 227 21.62 -10.77 -9.02
N ASN A 228 22.46 -11.55 -9.69
CA ASN A 228 23.69 -12.07 -9.13
C ASN A 228 24.89 -11.15 -9.41
N LYS A 229 26.00 -11.46 -8.77
CA LYS A 229 27.28 -10.76 -8.97
C LYS A 229 27.68 -10.77 -10.43
N GLY A 230 28.12 -9.62 -10.93
CA GLY A 230 28.52 -9.40 -12.31
C GLY A 230 27.64 -8.40 -13.03
N THR A 231 27.65 -8.45 -14.34
CA THR A 231 26.84 -7.59 -15.20
C THR A 231 25.69 -8.40 -15.80
N THR A 232 24.48 -8.00 -15.51
CA THR A 232 23.23 -8.58 -16.04
C THR A 232 22.64 -7.62 -17.06
N VAL A 233 22.46 -8.08 -18.30
CA VAL A 233 21.77 -7.32 -19.35
C VAL A 233 20.37 -7.86 -19.52
N ILE A 234 19.39 -7.01 -19.26
CA ILE A 234 17.96 -7.32 -19.33
C ILE A 234 17.42 -6.65 -20.59
N LYS A 235 16.87 -7.44 -21.49
CA LYS A 235 16.23 -6.96 -22.71
C LYS A 235 14.73 -7.00 -22.56
N MET A 236 14.05 -5.94 -23.02
CA MET A 236 12.60 -5.90 -23.12
C MET A 236 12.16 -6.53 -24.43
N SER A 237 11.36 -7.58 -24.37
CA SER A 237 10.76 -8.22 -25.54
C SER A 237 9.27 -7.89 -25.62
N HIS A 238 8.80 -7.59 -26.80
CA HIS A 238 7.38 -7.36 -27.05
C HIS A 238 6.85 -8.56 -27.86
N PRO A 239 6.41 -9.64 -27.19
CA PRO A 239 6.12 -10.91 -27.86
C PRO A 239 5.04 -10.82 -28.95
N TYR A 240 4.14 -9.84 -28.87
CA TYR A 240 3.05 -9.66 -29.82
C TYR A 240 3.29 -8.55 -30.85
N LEU A 241 4.45 -7.91 -30.87
CA LEU A 241 4.74 -6.79 -31.78
C LEU A 241 4.65 -7.22 -33.25
N TRP A 242 5.22 -8.39 -33.60
CA TRP A 242 5.20 -8.91 -34.95
C TRP A 242 3.80 -9.36 -35.40
N GLN A 243 3.04 -10.02 -34.51
CA GLN A 243 1.66 -10.40 -34.79
C GLN A 243 0.79 -9.16 -35.02
N GLY A 244 0.92 -8.14 -34.19
CA GLY A 244 0.22 -6.87 -34.36
C GLY A 244 0.58 -6.16 -35.66
N ALA A 245 1.86 -6.14 -36.04
CA ALA A 245 2.32 -5.57 -37.30
C ALA A 245 1.76 -6.33 -38.53
N LEU A 246 1.74 -7.67 -38.49
CA LEU A 246 1.18 -8.49 -39.55
C LEU A 246 -0.34 -8.27 -39.72
N VAL A 247 -1.08 -8.23 -38.63
CA VAL A 247 -2.55 -7.95 -38.67
C VAL A 247 -2.79 -6.55 -39.23
N SER A 248 -2.03 -5.55 -38.80
CA SER A 248 -2.16 -4.18 -39.30
C SER A 248 -1.86 -4.10 -40.81
N ALA A 249 -0.80 -4.75 -41.25
CA ALA A 249 -0.45 -4.80 -42.69
C ALA A 249 -1.56 -5.50 -43.52
N ALA A 250 -2.10 -6.60 -43.02
CA ALA A 250 -3.21 -7.30 -43.68
C ALA A 250 -4.47 -6.42 -43.78
N CYS A 251 -4.82 -5.70 -42.71
CA CYS A 251 -5.95 -4.76 -42.74
C CYS A 251 -5.73 -3.62 -43.74
N ILE A 252 -4.53 -3.07 -43.84
CA ILE A 252 -4.20 -2.02 -44.83
C ILE A 252 -4.31 -2.56 -46.25
N LEU A 253 -3.78 -3.76 -46.52
CA LEU A 253 -3.88 -4.38 -47.85
C LEU A 253 -5.34 -4.68 -48.26
N MET A 254 -6.17 -5.18 -47.32
CA MET A 254 -7.60 -5.38 -47.56
C MET A 254 -8.31 -4.06 -47.86
N TYR A 255 -8.01 -3.01 -47.12
CA TYR A 255 -8.60 -1.69 -47.32
C TYR A 255 -8.21 -1.11 -48.69
N VAL A 256 -6.93 -1.16 -49.05
CA VAL A 256 -6.45 -0.72 -50.36
C VAL A 256 -7.08 -1.54 -51.51
N GLY A 257 -7.16 -2.86 -51.36
CA GLY A 257 -7.80 -3.74 -52.35
C GLY A 257 -9.27 -3.44 -52.51
N TYR A 258 -9.98 -3.20 -51.40
CA TYR A 258 -11.40 -2.85 -51.45
C TYR A 258 -11.65 -1.49 -52.12
N THR A 259 -10.84 -0.48 -51.77
CA THR A 259 -10.93 0.85 -52.41
C THR A 259 -10.63 0.78 -53.93
N ALA A 260 -9.56 0.07 -54.30
CA ALA A 260 -9.25 -0.16 -55.73
C ALA A 260 -10.39 -0.85 -56.49
N TYR A 261 -10.99 -1.87 -55.88
CA TYR A 261 -12.16 -2.55 -56.45
C TYR A 261 -13.35 -1.61 -56.70
N LEU A 262 -13.61 -0.69 -55.75
CA LEU A 262 -14.68 0.32 -55.90
C LEU A 262 -14.42 1.33 -57.01
N PHE A 263 -13.15 1.64 -57.30
CA PHE A 263 -12.79 2.57 -58.38
C PHE A 263 -12.79 1.95 -59.78
N VAL A 264 -12.69 0.61 -59.88
CA VAL A 264 -12.68 -0.12 -61.18
C VAL A 264 -14.11 -0.52 -61.60
N ARG A 265 -15.07 -0.44 -60.72
CA ARG A 265 -16.48 -0.74 -60.97
C ARG A 265 -17.27 0.52 -61.22
#